data_f7ad544b7c95256209dca47dbce0da2a
#
_entry.id   f7ad544b7c95256209dca47dbce0da2a
#
_cell.length_a   1.000
_cell.length_b   1.000
_cell.length_c   1.000
_cell.angle_alpha   90.00
_cell.angle_beta   90.00
_cell.angle_gamma   90.00
#
_symmetry.space_group_name_H-M   'P 1'
#
loop_
_entity.id
_entity.type
_entity.pdbx_description
1 polymer ?
#
loop_
_entity_poly.entity_id
_entity_poly.type
_entity_poly.pdbx_seq_one_letter_code
_entity_poly.pdbx_strand_id
1 'polypeptide(L)'
;VQIPQSQSVLNVVLEEDMTTLNDVVVVAYGTQKRASLTGAISSVNSQALKETRSENVVNMLAGKMAGVRVVQTSGEPGSFSSSINIRGLGQPLVIIDGVPRDNMERLDANEIESISTLKDASAANYGMRASNGVILITTKKGKSGDSHIEYEGYAGFSTPINTPDGLNA
;
A
#
# COMPACT_ATOMS: atom_id res chain seq x y z
N VAL A 1 31.60 25.71 -5.00
CA VAL A 1 31.69 26.72 -6.08
C VAL A 1 32.50 27.87 -5.50
N GLN A 2 33.73 28.12 -6.01
CA GLN A 2 34.53 29.30 -5.64
C GLN A 2 34.14 30.46 -6.54
N ILE A 3 33.60 31.50 -5.93
CA ILE A 3 33.22 32.73 -6.65
C ILE A 3 34.44 33.61 -6.77
N PRO A 4 34.93 33.95 -7.97
CA PRO A 4 36.03 34.91 -8.13
C PRO A 4 35.57 36.31 -7.72
N GLN A 5 36.36 37.00 -6.89
CA GLN A 5 36.04 38.30 -6.28
C GLN A 5 35.87 39.49 -7.22
N SER A 6 35.91 39.28 -8.53
CA SER A 6 35.83 40.39 -9.52
C SER A 6 34.53 40.42 -10.35
N GLN A 7 33.56 39.56 -10.08
CA GLN A 7 32.26 39.59 -10.77
C GLN A 7 31.14 40.00 -9.84
N SER A 8 30.56 41.18 -10.08
CA SER A 8 29.40 41.69 -9.31
C SER A 8 28.05 41.15 -9.76
N VAL A 9 27.99 40.32 -10.79
CA VAL A 9 26.75 39.67 -11.31
C VAL A 9 27.05 38.22 -11.61
N LEU A 10 26.42 37.31 -10.89
CA LEU A 10 26.46 35.88 -11.13
C LEU A 10 25.14 35.46 -11.84
N ASN A 11 25.21 35.14 -13.12
CA ASN A 11 24.10 34.57 -13.83
C ASN A 11 24.08 33.04 -13.58
N VAL A 12 23.18 32.59 -12.72
CA VAL A 12 22.93 31.15 -12.45
C VAL A 12 21.78 30.72 -13.35
N VAL A 13 22.06 29.89 -14.33
CA VAL A 13 21.02 29.20 -15.09
C VAL A 13 20.66 27.96 -14.27
N LEU A 14 19.44 27.94 -13.74
CA LEU A 14 18.87 26.76 -13.10
C LEU A 14 18.30 25.89 -14.22
N GLU A 15 18.90 24.72 -14.46
CA GLU A 15 18.25 23.68 -15.25
C GLU A 15 17.16 23.05 -14.37
N GLU A 16 15.92 23.01 -14.88
CA GLU A 16 14.85 22.25 -14.24
C GLU A 16 15.23 20.78 -14.29
N ASP A 17 15.52 20.20 -13.12
CA ASP A 17 15.63 18.75 -12.97
C ASP A 17 14.21 18.15 -13.08
N MET A 18 13.79 17.94 -14.30
CA MET A 18 12.54 17.24 -14.62
C MET A 18 12.73 15.74 -14.35
N THR A 19 12.93 15.38 -13.12
CA THR A 19 12.74 13.98 -12.68
C THR A 19 11.25 13.71 -12.75
N THR A 20 10.72 13.44 -13.93
CA THR A 20 9.36 12.94 -14.09
C THR A 20 9.30 11.57 -13.44
N LEU A 21 8.88 11.52 -12.18
CA LEU A 21 8.43 10.31 -11.55
C LEU A 21 7.24 9.78 -12.36
N ASN A 22 7.52 8.84 -13.28
CA ASN A 22 6.49 8.10 -14.00
C ASN A 22 5.85 7.11 -13.01
N ASP A 23 5.15 7.66 -12.02
CA ASP A 23 4.39 6.87 -11.06
C ASP A 23 3.17 6.30 -11.82
N VAL A 24 3.23 5.02 -12.12
CA VAL A 24 2.20 4.31 -12.87
C VAL A 24 1.32 3.57 -11.86
N VAL A 25 0.03 3.81 -11.93
CA VAL A 25 -0.96 3.13 -11.08
C VAL A 25 -1.72 2.11 -11.92
N VAL A 26 -1.90 0.91 -11.38
CA VAL A 26 -2.76 -0.12 -11.97
C VAL A 26 -4.22 0.30 -11.79
N VAL A 27 -4.97 0.31 -12.87
CA VAL A 27 -6.41 0.58 -12.91
C VAL A 27 -7.14 -0.56 -13.59
N ALA A 28 -8.48 -0.58 -13.54
CA ALA A 28 -9.35 -1.67 -13.95
C ALA A 28 -8.97 -2.41 -15.25
N TYR A 29 -8.40 -1.71 -16.22
CA TYR A 29 -8.10 -2.26 -17.55
C TYR A 29 -6.68 -1.90 -18.04
N GLY A 30 -5.71 -1.76 -17.13
CA GLY A 30 -4.33 -1.49 -17.49
C GLY A 30 -3.60 -0.59 -16.52
N THR A 31 -2.51 -0.01 -16.99
CA THR A 31 -1.69 0.92 -16.21
C THR A 31 -1.84 2.33 -16.77
N GLN A 32 -2.08 3.31 -15.90
CA GLN A 32 -2.15 4.72 -16.27
C GLN A 32 -1.18 5.55 -15.44
N LYS A 33 -0.69 6.65 -16.02
CA LYS A 33 0.13 7.61 -15.27
C LYS A 33 -0.73 8.25 -14.19
N ARG A 34 -0.22 8.32 -12.96
CA ARG A 34 -0.91 8.90 -11.81
C ARG A 34 -1.42 10.32 -12.07
N ALA A 35 -0.65 11.10 -12.81
CA ALA A 35 -1.02 12.48 -13.19
C ALA A 35 -2.27 12.57 -14.09
N SER A 36 -2.67 11.49 -14.80
CA SER A 36 -3.84 11.45 -15.67
C SER A 36 -5.10 10.92 -15.00
N LEU A 37 -5.01 10.50 -13.73
CA LEU A 37 -6.14 9.94 -12.98
C LEU A 37 -6.92 11.05 -12.29
N THR A 38 -8.17 11.24 -12.71
CA THR A 38 -9.09 12.22 -12.11
C THR A 38 -9.82 11.70 -10.86
N GLY A 39 -9.68 10.40 -10.58
CA GLY A 39 -10.33 9.75 -9.42
C GLY A 39 -9.52 9.85 -8.13
N ALA A 40 -10.20 9.70 -6.98
CA ALA A 40 -9.57 9.64 -5.67
C ALA A 40 -8.85 8.30 -5.48
N ILE A 41 -7.58 8.23 -5.89
CA ILE A 41 -6.74 7.03 -5.80
C ILE A 41 -5.62 7.27 -4.80
N SER A 42 -5.38 6.28 -3.94
CA SER A 42 -4.20 6.23 -3.07
C SER A 42 -3.43 4.96 -3.38
N SER A 43 -2.11 5.03 -3.51
CA SER A 43 -1.26 3.89 -3.76
C SER A 43 -0.11 3.83 -2.77
N VAL A 44 0.29 2.61 -2.42
CA VAL A 44 1.43 2.28 -1.57
C VAL A 44 2.26 1.24 -2.31
N ASN A 45 3.56 1.47 -2.39
CA ASN A 45 4.51 0.52 -3.00
C ASN A 45 5.01 -0.49 -1.95
N SER A 46 5.70 -1.54 -2.41
CA SER A 46 6.24 -2.59 -1.56
C SER A 46 7.23 -2.06 -0.51
N GLN A 47 7.99 -1.05 -0.86
CA GLN A 47 8.99 -0.47 0.04
C GLN A 47 8.33 0.19 1.25
N ALA A 48 7.29 1.00 1.03
CA ALA A 48 6.54 1.62 2.10
C ALA A 48 5.77 0.58 2.95
N LEU A 49 5.33 -0.55 2.38
CA LEU A 49 4.72 -1.64 3.14
C LEU A 49 5.71 -2.28 4.11
N LYS A 50 6.93 -2.56 3.66
CA LYS A 50 8.00 -3.22 4.45
C LYS A 50 8.48 -2.39 5.65
N GLU A 51 8.25 -1.08 5.68
CA GLU A 51 8.60 -0.21 6.81
C GLU A 51 7.85 -0.60 8.10
N THR A 52 6.63 -1.12 7.97
CA THR A 52 5.83 -1.58 9.11
C THR A 52 5.80 -3.10 9.10
N ARG A 53 6.55 -3.73 9.99
CA ARG A 53 6.57 -5.19 10.12
C ARG A 53 5.32 -5.67 10.85
N SER A 54 4.54 -6.49 10.19
CA SER A 54 3.37 -7.17 10.74
C SER A 54 3.17 -8.49 10.01
N GLU A 55 2.64 -9.47 10.69
CA GLU A 55 2.26 -10.76 10.08
C GLU A 55 1.10 -10.61 9.09
N ASN A 56 0.30 -9.55 9.25
CA ASN A 56 -0.89 -9.32 8.43
C ASN A 56 -0.70 -8.07 7.56
N VAL A 57 -0.80 -8.26 6.24
CA VAL A 57 -0.72 -7.16 5.25
C VAL A 57 -1.76 -6.07 5.50
N VAL A 58 -2.95 -6.44 6.00
CA VAL A 58 -3.99 -5.46 6.35
C VAL A 58 -3.49 -4.47 7.40
N ASN A 59 -2.79 -4.96 8.42
CA ASN A 59 -2.23 -4.11 9.48
C ASN A 59 -1.08 -3.22 8.97
N MET A 60 -0.31 -3.69 7.98
CA MET A 60 0.75 -2.90 7.35
C MET A 60 0.20 -1.68 6.59
N LEU A 61 -1.07 -1.70 6.18
CA LEU A 61 -1.74 -0.59 5.49
C LEU A 61 -2.22 0.50 6.44
N ALA A 62 -2.25 0.23 7.75
CA ALA A 62 -2.74 1.19 8.74
C ALA A 62 -1.93 2.49 8.69
N GLY A 63 -2.62 3.63 8.49
CA GLY A 63 -2.01 4.95 8.42
C GLY A 63 -1.27 5.28 7.12
N LYS A 64 -1.11 4.33 6.18
CA LYS A 64 -0.35 4.55 4.93
C LYS A 64 -1.22 5.01 3.75
N MET A 65 -2.51 4.80 3.83
CA MET A 65 -3.44 5.13 2.74
C MET A 65 -4.52 6.09 3.21
N ALA A 66 -4.62 7.24 2.56
CA ALA A 66 -5.65 8.24 2.89
C ALA A 66 -7.06 7.66 2.73
N GLY A 67 -7.92 7.84 3.75
CA GLY A 67 -9.30 7.36 3.76
C GLY A 67 -9.49 5.86 3.96
N VAL A 68 -8.42 5.12 4.25
CA VAL A 68 -8.47 3.71 4.63
C VAL A 68 -8.32 3.60 6.14
N ARG A 69 -9.26 2.94 6.78
CA ARG A 69 -9.23 2.62 8.20
C ARG A 69 -9.03 1.12 8.36
N VAL A 70 -8.04 0.75 9.15
CA VAL A 70 -7.77 -0.63 9.55
C VAL A 70 -8.09 -0.76 11.03
N VAL A 71 -8.83 -1.80 11.39
CA VAL A 71 -9.15 -2.13 12.77
C VAL A 71 -8.77 -3.58 13.01
N GLN A 72 -7.83 -3.78 13.91
CA GLN A 72 -7.50 -5.11 14.40
C GLN A 72 -8.47 -5.47 15.53
N THR A 73 -9.19 -6.56 15.39
CA THR A 73 -10.22 -7.00 16.35
C THR A 73 -9.68 -7.96 17.40
N SER A 74 -8.56 -8.61 17.11
CA SER A 74 -7.86 -9.48 18.08
C SER A 74 -6.37 -9.16 18.12
N GLY A 75 -5.78 -9.17 19.31
CA GLY A 75 -4.33 -9.08 19.52
C GLY A 75 -3.68 -10.45 19.74
N GLU A 76 -4.41 -11.54 19.53
CA GLU A 76 -3.91 -12.90 19.71
C GLU A 76 -2.87 -13.22 18.63
N PRO A 77 -1.67 -13.72 19.00
CA PRO A 77 -0.66 -14.15 18.05
C PRO A 77 -1.21 -15.21 17.08
N GLY A 78 -0.97 -15.02 15.79
CA GLY A 78 -1.51 -15.90 14.73
C GLY A 78 -2.99 -15.67 14.38
N SER A 79 -3.67 -14.75 15.06
CA SER A 79 -5.02 -14.32 14.69
C SER A 79 -4.96 -13.19 13.66
N PHE A 80 -5.47 -13.44 12.45
CA PHE A 80 -5.50 -12.45 11.36
C PHE A 80 -6.81 -11.66 11.33
N SER A 81 -7.48 -11.53 12.46
CA SER A 81 -8.77 -10.84 12.56
C SER A 81 -8.61 -9.32 12.48
N SER A 82 -8.46 -8.82 11.26
CA SER A 82 -8.39 -7.39 10.96
C SER A 82 -9.43 -7.02 9.93
N SER A 83 -10.14 -5.93 10.16
CA SER A 83 -11.09 -5.37 9.22
C SER A 83 -10.53 -4.11 8.55
N ILE A 84 -10.80 -3.97 7.26
CA ILE A 84 -10.44 -2.81 6.47
C ILE A 84 -11.70 -2.11 6.00
N ASN A 85 -11.69 -0.79 6.04
CA ASN A 85 -12.83 0.02 5.67
C ASN A 85 -12.35 1.25 4.89
N ILE A 86 -13.05 1.59 3.82
CA ILE A 86 -12.78 2.80 3.04
C ILE A 86 -13.87 3.81 3.35
N ARG A 87 -13.49 4.98 3.90
CA ARG A 87 -14.39 6.10 4.23
C ARG A 87 -15.60 5.74 5.09
N GLY A 88 -15.55 4.67 5.85
CA GLY A 88 -16.68 4.25 6.68
C GLY A 88 -17.79 3.48 5.93
N LEU A 89 -17.62 3.20 4.64
CA LEU A 89 -18.65 2.55 3.81
C LEU A 89 -18.73 1.03 3.99
N GLY A 90 -17.83 0.43 4.74
CA GLY A 90 -17.80 -1.01 4.97
C GLY A 90 -16.61 -1.69 4.29
N GLN A 91 -16.68 -3.01 4.18
CA GLN A 91 -15.61 -3.82 3.62
C GLN A 91 -15.50 -3.58 2.10
N PRO A 92 -14.30 -3.20 1.60
CA PRO A 92 -14.07 -2.99 0.17
C PRO A 92 -13.95 -4.31 -0.59
N LEU A 93 -14.13 -4.25 -1.89
CA LEU A 93 -13.80 -5.36 -2.79
C LEU A 93 -12.28 -5.46 -2.93
N VAL A 94 -11.73 -6.64 -2.67
CA VAL A 94 -10.30 -6.92 -2.86
C VAL A 94 -10.11 -7.59 -4.22
N ILE A 95 -9.14 -7.11 -5.00
CA ILE A 95 -8.77 -7.67 -6.29
C ILE A 95 -7.26 -7.88 -6.31
N ILE A 96 -6.84 -9.12 -6.52
CA ILE A 96 -5.44 -9.51 -6.60
C ILE A 96 -5.15 -9.94 -8.03
N ASP A 97 -4.26 -9.23 -8.70
CA ASP A 97 -3.89 -9.46 -10.11
C ASP A 97 -5.10 -9.59 -11.05
N GLY A 98 -6.13 -8.79 -10.80
CA GLY A 98 -7.37 -8.79 -11.58
C GLY A 98 -8.42 -9.82 -11.12
N VAL A 99 -8.13 -10.66 -10.14
CA VAL A 99 -9.05 -11.68 -9.61
C VAL A 99 -9.68 -11.21 -8.30
N PRO A 100 -11.01 -11.15 -8.20
CA PRO A 100 -11.69 -10.83 -6.94
C PRO A 100 -11.40 -11.89 -5.87
N ARG A 101 -11.09 -11.44 -4.65
CA ARG A 101 -10.87 -12.27 -3.46
C ARG A 101 -11.70 -11.74 -2.30
N ASP A 102 -12.02 -12.61 -1.36
CA ASP A 102 -12.81 -12.21 -0.19
C ASP A 102 -11.94 -11.51 0.86
N ASN A 103 -10.66 -11.87 0.94
CA ASN A 103 -9.70 -11.26 1.87
C ASN A 103 -8.27 -11.21 1.30
N MET A 104 -7.40 -10.48 2.00
CA MET A 104 -5.96 -10.36 1.68
C MET A 104 -5.06 -10.79 2.85
N GLU A 105 -5.61 -11.41 3.88
CA GLU A 105 -4.92 -11.67 5.14
C GLU A 105 -3.73 -12.63 5.00
N ARG A 106 -3.78 -13.52 4.01
CA ARG A 106 -2.75 -14.55 3.77
C ARG A 106 -1.75 -14.20 2.66
N LEU A 107 -1.74 -12.95 2.22
CA LEU A 107 -0.73 -12.49 1.26
C LEU A 107 0.58 -12.22 1.97
N ASP A 108 1.68 -12.65 1.36
CA ASP A 108 3.01 -12.24 1.79
C ASP A 108 3.30 -10.81 1.27
N ALA A 109 3.69 -9.92 2.19
CA ALA A 109 4.06 -8.55 1.84
C ALA A 109 5.23 -8.48 0.86
N ASN A 110 6.08 -9.51 0.85
CA ASN A 110 7.21 -9.60 -0.06
C ASN A 110 6.80 -9.88 -1.50
N GLU A 111 5.67 -10.56 -1.72
CA GLU A 111 5.12 -10.82 -3.05
C GLU A 111 4.41 -9.59 -3.64
N ILE A 112 4.07 -8.60 -2.82
CA ILE A 112 3.34 -7.42 -3.26
C ILE A 112 4.28 -6.43 -3.94
N GLU A 113 3.92 -5.98 -5.12
CA GLU A 113 4.57 -4.88 -5.84
C GLU A 113 3.95 -3.53 -5.43
N SER A 114 2.62 -3.45 -5.48
CA SER A 114 1.88 -2.25 -5.10
C SER A 114 0.46 -2.56 -4.65
N ILE A 115 -0.08 -1.70 -3.79
CA ILE A 115 -1.50 -1.70 -3.40
C ILE A 115 -2.09 -0.34 -3.75
N SER A 116 -3.19 -0.35 -4.46
CA SER A 116 -3.94 0.85 -4.83
C SER A 116 -5.37 0.78 -4.33
N THR A 117 -5.89 1.87 -3.79
CA THR A 117 -7.32 1.97 -3.44
C THR A 117 -8.03 2.88 -4.42
N LEU A 118 -9.12 2.35 -4.98
CA LEU A 118 -10.05 3.10 -5.80
C LEU A 118 -11.25 3.48 -4.94
N LYS A 119 -11.60 4.75 -4.98
CA LYS A 119 -12.69 5.33 -4.19
C LYS A 119 -13.66 5.99 -5.15
N ASP A 120 -14.92 6.04 -4.75
CA ASP A 120 -15.97 6.75 -5.49
C ASP A 120 -16.10 6.26 -6.96
N ALA A 121 -16.18 7.18 -7.90
CA ALA A 121 -16.40 6.89 -9.32
C ALA A 121 -15.35 5.94 -9.94
N SER A 122 -14.12 5.95 -9.45
CA SER A 122 -13.07 5.04 -9.96
C SER A 122 -13.32 3.57 -9.60
N ALA A 123 -14.10 3.30 -8.55
CA ALA A 123 -14.51 1.96 -8.16
C ALA A 123 -15.69 1.44 -8.99
N ALA A 124 -16.49 2.33 -9.63
CA ALA A 124 -17.71 1.96 -10.34
C ALA A 124 -17.48 0.96 -11.48
N ASN A 125 -16.28 0.95 -12.09
CA ASN A 125 -15.92 0.01 -13.14
C ASN A 125 -15.94 -1.47 -12.70
N TYR A 126 -15.94 -1.72 -11.38
CA TYR A 126 -15.99 -3.07 -10.81
C TYR A 126 -17.40 -3.49 -10.38
N GLY A 127 -18.43 -2.70 -10.73
CA GLY A 127 -19.82 -2.99 -10.52
C GLY A 127 -20.30 -2.77 -9.07
N MET A 128 -21.47 -3.30 -8.75
CA MET A 128 -22.16 -3.08 -7.47
C MET A 128 -21.37 -3.56 -6.25
N ARG A 129 -20.57 -4.62 -6.39
CA ARG A 129 -19.74 -5.16 -5.30
C ARG A 129 -18.65 -4.17 -4.86
N ALA A 130 -18.35 -3.18 -5.69
CA ALA A 130 -17.33 -2.16 -5.44
C ALA A 130 -17.89 -0.88 -4.83
N SER A 131 -19.17 -0.87 -4.40
CA SER A 131 -19.83 0.31 -3.80
C SER A 131 -19.07 0.87 -2.58
N ASN A 132 -18.41 0.01 -1.83
CA ASN A 132 -17.62 0.38 -0.65
C ASN A 132 -16.15 0.72 -1.00
N GLY A 133 -15.82 0.80 -2.29
CA GLY A 133 -14.47 0.98 -2.80
C GLY A 133 -13.79 -0.34 -3.17
N VAL A 134 -12.64 -0.23 -3.82
CA VAL A 134 -11.84 -1.36 -4.29
C VAL A 134 -10.41 -1.23 -3.81
N ILE A 135 -9.82 -2.34 -3.40
CA ILE A 135 -8.40 -2.47 -3.13
C ILE A 135 -7.82 -3.35 -4.24
N LEU A 136 -6.95 -2.75 -5.06
CA LEU A 136 -6.20 -3.44 -6.08
C LEU A 136 -4.83 -3.80 -5.54
N ILE A 137 -4.48 -5.06 -5.61
CA ILE A 137 -3.18 -5.59 -5.24
C ILE A 137 -2.53 -6.13 -6.50
N THR A 138 -1.34 -5.64 -6.78
CA THR A 138 -0.49 -6.14 -7.86
C THR A 138 0.66 -6.90 -7.23
N THR A 139 0.84 -8.14 -7.63
CA THR A 139 1.97 -8.95 -7.17
C THR A 139 3.18 -8.78 -8.09
N LYS A 140 4.36 -9.05 -7.54
CA LYS A 140 5.60 -9.02 -8.30
C LYS A 140 5.58 -10.12 -9.35
N LYS A 141 5.91 -9.75 -10.57
CA LYS A 141 6.05 -10.70 -11.70
C LYS A 141 7.52 -11.00 -11.94
N GLY A 142 7.81 -12.24 -12.31
CA GLY A 142 9.13 -12.61 -12.78
C GLY A 142 9.57 -11.76 -13.98
N LYS A 143 10.80 -11.31 -13.97
CA LYS A 143 11.41 -10.60 -15.09
C LYS A 143 12.31 -11.56 -15.84
N SER A 144 12.31 -11.49 -17.17
CA SER A 144 13.30 -12.21 -18.00
C SER A 144 14.68 -11.58 -17.76
N GLY A 145 15.68 -12.39 -17.40
CA GLY A 145 17.02 -11.91 -17.10
C GLY A 145 17.74 -12.85 -16.13
N ASP A 146 18.65 -12.31 -15.34
CA ASP A 146 19.44 -13.07 -14.37
C ASP A 146 18.56 -13.64 -13.25
N SER A 147 18.85 -14.91 -12.89
CA SER A 147 18.20 -15.55 -11.76
C SER A 147 18.61 -14.87 -10.46
N HIS A 148 17.64 -14.41 -9.70
CA HIS A 148 17.85 -13.81 -8.38
C HIS A 148 17.15 -14.65 -7.32
N ILE A 149 17.90 -15.02 -6.29
CA ILE A 149 17.38 -15.73 -5.12
C ILE A 149 17.51 -14.79 -3.93
N GLU A 150 16.38 -14.45 -3.33
CA GLU A 150 16.32 -13.62 -2.12
C GLU A 150 15.75 -14.47 -0.99
N TYR A 151 16.41 -14.45 0.16
CA TYR A 151 15.93 -15.08 1.38
C TYR A 151 15.77 -14.01 2.46
N GLU A 152 14.58 -13.88 2.99
CA GLU A 152 14.27 -12.99 4.11
C GLU A 152 13.63 -13.81 5.24
N GLY A 153 14.14 -13.66 6.46
CA GLY A 153 13.61 -14.32 7.63
C GLY A 153 13.57 -13.36 8.82
N TYR A 154 12.52 -13.44 9.62
CA TYR A 154 12.44 -12.73 10.88
C TYR A 154 11.93 -13.64 12.00
N ALA A 155 12.27 -13.31 13.24
CA ALA A 155 11.74 -13.95 14.42
C ALA A 155 11.27 -12.87 15.38
N GLY A 156 10.15 -13.10 16.03
CA GLY A 156 9.57 -12.15 16.98
C GLY A 156 8.88 -12.88 18.13
N PHE A 157 8.79 -12.21 19.28
CA PHE A 157 7.99 -12.66 20.43
C PHE A 157 6.85 -11.69 20.62
N SER A 158 5.67 -12.23 20.88
CA SER A 158 4.50 -11.44 21.25
C SER A 158 4.07 -11.82 22.66
N THR A 159 4.03 -10.84 23.56
CA THR A 159 3.55 -11.04 24.94
C THR A 159 2.42 -10.07 25.24
N PRO A 160 1.35 -10.51 25.91
CA PRO A 160 0.30 -9.59 26.33
C PRO A 160 0.85 -8.62 27.37
N ILE A 161 0.65 -7.32 27.14
CA ILE A 161 1.15 -6.25 28.02
C ILE A 161 0.19 -6.04 29.20
N ASN A 162 -1.10 -6.28 28.99
CA ASN A 162 -2.12 -6.06 30.00
C ASN A 162 -3.17 -7.19 29.90
N THR A 163 -3.07 -8.14 30.79
CA THR A 163 -4.13 -9.14 31.01
C THR A 163 -5.02 -8.63 32.13
N PRO A 164 -6.35 -8.46 31.93
CA PRO A 164 -7.23 -8.12 33.03
C PRO A 164 -7.17 -9.25 34.07
N ASP A 165 -6.99 -8.88 35.31
CA ASP A 165 -7.11 -9.83 36.43
C ASP A 165 -8.51 -10.44 36.39
N GLY A 166 -8.58 -11.76 36.25
CA GLY A 166 -9.85 -12.46 36.29
C GLY A 166 -10.53 -12.22 37.64
N LEU A 167 -11.77 -11.80 37.62
CA LEU A 167 -12.61 -11.78 38.80
C LEU A 167 -12.69 -13.20 39.31
N ASN A 168 -12.02 -13.47 40.44
CA ASN A 168 -12.22 -14.71 41.20
C ASN A 168 -13.65 -14.70 41.73
N ALA A 169 -14.50 -15.56 41.17
CA ALA A 169 -15.82 -15.85 41.68
C ALA A 169 -15.74 -16.81 42.85
#